data_5d55791af027f55095fcf034f0298082
#
_entry.id   5d55791af027f55095fcf034f0298082
#
_cell.length_a   1.000
_cell.length_b   1.000
_cell.length_c   1.000
_cell.angle_alpha   90.00
_cell.angle_beta   90.00
_cell.angle_gamma   90.00
#
_symmetry.space_group_name_H-M   'P 1'
#
loop_
_entity.id
_entity.type
_entity.pdbx_description
1 polymer ?
#
loop_
_entity_poly.entity_id
_entity_poly.type
_entity_poly.pdbx_seq_one_letter_code
_entity_poly.pdbx_strand_id
1 'polypeptide(L)'
;RSGDAPAIFGAIDTQREHLGRWLPFVAATHRVEQTQEVVAGMLNDTANPVFTIRSGDAFAGLIGFKSADSTTRTIEIGYWLRSEFQGRGIMTSAVQALCRLAFEEMGMERIEIRCALGNYRSNRIPQRLGFALDRVEVRGERLADGEFVDLNVYLLER
;
A
#
# COMPACT_ATOMS: atom_id res chain seq x y z
N ARG A 1 2.49 -8.83 12.44
CA ARG A 1 2.99 -9.33 13.73
C ARG A 1 4.18 -8.50 14.17
N SER A 2 4.38 -8.35 15.48
CA SER A 2 5.52 -7.60 16.04
C SER A 2 6.87 -8.14 15.56
N GLY A 3 7.01 -9.45 15.39
CA GLY A 3 8.21 -10.11 14.88
C GLY A 3 8.55 -9.84 13.42
N ASP A 4 7.68 -9.17 12.66
CA ASP A 4 7.92 -8.87 11.23
C ASP A 4 8.79 -7.61 11.02
N ALA A 5 8.98 -6.78 12.04
CA ALA A 5 9.71 -5.51 11.92
C ALA A 5 11.15 -5.65 11.37
N PRO A 6 11.97 -6.65 11.77
CA PRO A 6 13.29 -6.83 11.18
C PRO A 6 13.26 -7.15 9.69
N ALA A 7 12.30 -7.98 9.23
CA ALA A 7 12.14 -8.33 7.82
C ALA A 7 11.67 -7.12 6.99
N ILE A 8 10.75 -6.32 7.54
CA ILE A 8 10.27 -5.08 6.92
C ILE A 8 11.41 -4.08 6.81
N PHE A 9 12.15 -3.84 7.89
CA PHE A 9 13.30 -2.94 7.87
C PHE A 9 14.38 -3.40 6.89
N GLY A 10 14.71 -4.69 6.89
CA GLY A 10 15.68 -5.26 5.96
C GLY A 10 15.28 -5.06 4.49
N ALA A 11 14.00 -5.20 4.17
CA ALA A 11 13.50 -4.91 2.82
C ALA A 11 13.62 -3.43 2.45
N ILE A 12 13.31 -2.52 3.37
CA ILE A 12 13.47 -1.08 3.17
C ILE A 12 14.95 -0.73 2.98
N ASP A 13 15.81 -1.24 3.85
CA ASP A 13 17.23 -0.89 3.86
C ASP A 13 18.00 -1.40 2.64
N THR A 14 17.66 -2.59 2.16
CA THR A 14 18.28 -3.18 0.97
C THR A 14 17.73 -2.65 -0.35
N GLN A 15 16.58 -2.01 -0.34
CA GLN A 15 15.91 -1.54 -1.56
C GLN A 15 15.52 -0.05 -1.51
N ARG A 16 16.35 0.77 -0.86
CA ARG A 16 16.07 2.20 -0.66
C ARG A 16 15.82 2.96 -1.94
N GLU A 17 16.58 2.71 -2.99
CA GLU A 17 16.41 3.36 -4.29
C GLU A 17 15.07 2.96 -4.93
N HIS A 18 14.77 1.69 -4.96
CA HIS A 18 13.54 1.17 -5.56
C HIS A 18 12.29 1.62 -4.79
N LEU A 19 12.25 1.38 -3.47
CA LEU A 19 11.11 1.72 -2.63
C LEU A 19 11.00 3.22 -2.37
N GLY A 20 12.14 3.89 -2.16
CA GLY A 20 12.19 5.31 -1.84
C GLY A 20 11.75 6.23 -2.96
N ARG A 21 11.73 5.76 -4.20
CA ARG A 21 11.27 6.54 -5.33
C ARG A 21 9.83 7.02 -5.15
N TRP A 22 8.95 6.20 -4.59
CA TRP A 22 7.52 6.48 -4.46
C TRP A 22 7.02 6.51 -3.01
N LEU A 23 7.82 6.04 -2.07
CA LEU A 23 7.48 5.91 -0.65
C LEU A 23 8.29 6.87 0.20
N PRO A 24 7.74 8.03 0.58
CA PRO A 24 8.47 9.08 1.31
C PRO A 24 9.06 8.60 2.64
N PHE A 25 8.40 7.68 3.35
CA PHE A 25 8.84 7.18 4.65
C PHE A 25 10.18 6.44 4.60
N VAL A 26 10.58 5.91 3.42
CA VAL A 26 11.85 5.17 3.26
C VAL A 26 13.04 6.05 3.60
N ALA A 27 13.02 7.31 3.18
CA ALA A 27 14.09 8.27 3.47
C ALA A 27 14.23 8.55 4.97
N ALA A 28 13.16 8.46 5.74
CA ALA A 28 13.14 8.72 7.18
C ALA A 28 13.42 7.46 8.03
N THR A 29 13.40 6.27 7.43
CA THR A 29 13.57 5.00 8.13
C THR A 29 15.03 4.55 8.07
N HIS A 30 15.77 4.73 9.18
CA HIS A 30 17.21 4.45 9.26
C HIS A 30 17.55 3.33 10.24
N ARG A 31 16.63 2.96 11.12
CA ARG A 31 16.86 1.99 12.19
C ARG A 31 15.66 1.07 12.35
N VAL A 32 15.91 -0.16 12.77
CA VAL A 32 14.88 -1.17 12.98
C VAL A 32 13.86 -0.76 14.05
N GLU A 33 14.28 0.00 15.05
CA GLU A 33 13.40 0.50 16.13
C GLU A 33 12.28 1.38 15.57
N GLN A 34 12.57 2.21 14.58
CA GLN A 34 11.54 3.02 13.90
C GLN A 34 10.50 2.14 13.21
N THR A 35 10.94 1.04 12.60
CA THR A 35 10.01 0.08 12.01
C THR A 35 9.21 -0.66 13.08
N GLN A 36 9.80 -0.97 14.22
CA GLN A 36 9.09 -1.57 15.36
C GLN A 36 7.97 -0.65 15.88
N GLU A 37 8.23 0.65 15.99
CA GLU A 37 7.22 1.65 16.40
C GLU A 37 6.07 1.72 15.37
N VAL A 38 6.39 1.73 14.08
CA VAL A 38 5.38 1.73 13.01
C VAL A 38 4.54 0.45 13.06
N VAL A 39 5.16 -0.71 13.20
CA VAL A 39 4.45 -1.99 13.32
C VAL A 39 3.55 -2.02 14.56
N ALA A 40 4.03 -1.51 15.69
CA ALA A 40 3.21 -1.40 16.90
C ALA A 40 1.98 -0.51 16.68
N GLY A 41 2.14 0.63 15.98
CA GLY A 41 1.02 1.49 15.59
C GLY A 41 0.01 0.77 14.69
N MET A 42 0.49 0.03 13.69
CA MET A 42 -0.37 -0.76 12.80
C MET A 42 -1.14 -1.85 13.54
N LEU A 43 -0.53 -2.50 14.54
CA LEU A 43 -1.20 -3.52 15.34
C LEU A 43 -2.29 -2.95 16.25
N ASN A 44 -2.16 -1.71 16.64
CA ASN A 44 -3.15 -1.01 17.46
C ASN A 44 -4.30 -0.40 16.64
N ASP A 45 -4.11 -0.18 15.34
CA ASP A 45 -5.15 0.32 14.45
C ASP A 45 -5.98 -0.85 13.88
N THR A 46 -6.98 -1.27 14.65
CA THR A 46 -7.87 -2.37 14.24
C THR A 46 -8.88 -1.96 13.17
N ALA A 47 -9.08 -0.66 12.96
CA ALA A 47 -9.98 -0.15 11.92
C ALA A 47 -9.35 -0.21 10.53
N ASN A 48 -8.03 -0.11 10.46
CA ASN A 48 -7.27 -0.11 9.20
C ASN A 48 -6.18 -1.20 9.23
N PRO A 49 -6.54 -2.48 9.17
CA PRO A 49 -5.59 -3.57 9.27
C PRO A 49 -4.59 -3.59 8.13
N VAL A 50 -3.33 -3.87 8.48
CA VAL A 50 -2.20 -4.04 7.55
C VAL A 50 -1.68 -5.46 7.64
N PHE A 51 -1.36 -6.03 6.48
CA PHE A 51 -0.93 -7.41 6.33
C PHE A 51 0.45 -7.50 5.69
N THR A 52 1.23 -8.48 6.13
CA THR A 52 2.47 -8.86 5.44
C THR A 52 2.15 -9.77 4.27
N ILE A 53 2.80 -9.52 3.14
CA ILE A 53 2.76 -10.42 1.98
C ILE A 53 4.00 -11.32 2.07
N ARG A 54 3.80 -12.62 1.94
CA ARG A 54 4.86 -13.61 1.91
C ARG A 54 4.80 -14.45 0.64
N SER A 55 5.96 -14.83 0.15
CA SER A 55 6.12 -15.81 -0.92
C SER A 55 6.93 -16.98 -0.35
N GLY A 56 6.25 -18.08 0.01
CA GLY A 56 6.83 -19.08 0.89
C GLY A 56 7.16 -18.47 2.25
N ASP A 57 8.40 -18.64 2.71
CA ASP A 57 8.89 -18.08 3.98
C ASP A 57 9.46 -16.65 3.83
N ALA A 58 9.63 -16.18 2.60
CA ALA A 58 10.21 -14.87 2.34
C ALA A 58 9.19 -13.74 2.49
N PHE A 59 9.58 -12.67 3.19
CA PHE A 59 8.83 -11.43 3.25
C PHE A 59 8.90 -10.72 1.89
N ALA A 60 7.73 -10.47 1.28
CA ALA A 60 7.63 -9.88 -0.05
C ALA A 60 7.18 -8.41 -0.03
N GLY A 61 6.37 -7.99 0.92
CA GLY A 61 5.87 -6.62 0.99
C GLY A 61 4.75 -6.44 2.00
N LEU A 62 4.11 -5.27 1.94
CA LEU A 62 2.97 -4.92 2.77
C LEU A 62 1.77 -4.54 1.92
N ILE A 63 0.59 -4.83 2.43
CA ILE A 63 -0.68 -4.36 1.91
C ILE A 63 -1.61 -4.05 3.07
N GLY A 64 -2.41 -3.00 2.96
CA GLY A 64 -3.36 -2.69 4.02
C GLY A 64 -4.33 -1.59 3.66
N PHE A 65 -5.22 -1.34 4.59
CA PHE A 65 -6.14 -0.22 4.54
C PHE A 65 -5.47 1.01 5.15
N LYS A 66 -5.65 2.17 4.53
CA LYS A 66 -5.02 3.43 4.97
C LYS A 66 -5.99 4.32 5.73
N SER A 67 -7.20 4.42 5.23
CA SER A 67 -8.24 5.25 5.81
C SER A 67 -9.61 4.77 5.38
N ALA A 68 -10.60 4.96 6.24
CA ALA A 68 -11.99 4.65 5.95
C ALA A 68 -12.87 5.88 6.25
N ASP A 69 -13.78 6.18 5.34
CA ASP A 69 -14.86 7.14 5.54
C ASP A 69 -16.18 6.38 5.75
N SER A 70 -16.68 6.42 6.98
CA SER A 70 -17.91 5.72 7.37
C SER A 70 -19.17 6.32 6.74
N THR A 71 -19.15 7.62 6.39
CA THR A 71 -20.28 8.31 5.77
C THR A 71 -20.50 7.84 4.34
N THR A 72 -19.43 7.75 3.55
CA THR A 72 -19.46 7.29 2.16
C THR A 72 -19.24 5.80 2.03
N ARG A 73 -18.85 5.12 3.11
CA ARG A 73 -18.41 3.71 3.14
C ARG A 73 -17.30 3.43 2.14
N THR A 74 -16.35 4.34 2.08
CA THR A 74 -15.18 4.28 1.20
C THR A 74 -13.94 3.95 2.02
N ILE A 75 -13.11 3.04 1.52
CA ILE A 75 -11.82 2.69 2.13
C ILE A 75 -10.69 2.74 1.10
N GLU A 76 -9.52 3.19 1.52
CA GLU A 76 -8.33 3.22 0.67
C GLU A 76 -7.43 2.03 0.94
N ILE A 77 -6.94 1.40 -0.13
CA ILE A 77 -5.92 0.34 -0.08
C ILE A 77 -4.56 0.93 -0.49
N GLY A 78 -3.54 0.67 0.33
CA GLY A 78 -2.15 0.97 0.03
C GLY A 78 -1.28 -0.27 0.06
N TYR A 79 -0.22 -0.29 -0.73
CA TYR A 79 0.67 -1.44 -0.85
C TYR A 79 2.06 -1.07 -1.37
N TRP A 80 3.04 -1.93 -1.04
CA TRP A 80 4.33 -1.94 -1.70
C TRP A 80 4.92 -3.36 -1.71
N LEU A 81 5.78 -3.64 -2.67
CA LEU A 81 6.36 -4.95 -2.91
C LEU A 81 7.85 -4.83 -3.22
N ARG A 82 8.65 -5.74 -2.69
CA ARG A 82 10.07 -5.85 -3.03
C ARG A 82 10.22 -6.16 -4.53
N SER A 83 11.27 -5.62 -5.15
CA SER A 83 11.46 -5.67 -6.60
C SER A 83 11.50 -7.09 -7.16
N GLU A 84 12.12 -8.03 -6.44
CA GLU A 84 12.24 -9.43 -6.88
C GLU A 84 10.90 -10.20 -6.92
N PHE A 85 9.87 -9.69 -6.26
CA PHE A 85 8.54 -10.30 -6.26
C PHE A 85 7.55 -9.64 -7.21
N GLN A 86 7.97 -8.57 -7.89
CA GLN A 86 7.15 -7.88 -8.88
C GLN A 86 6.98 -8.70 -10.16
N GLY A 87 5.91 -8.42 -10.90
CA GLY A 87 5.64 -9.07 -12.19
C GLY A 87 5.17 -10.52 -12.10
N ARG A 88 4.78 -10.98 -10.91
CA ARG A 88 4.31 -12.37 -10.67
C ARG A 88 2.82 -12.47 -10.31
N GLY A 89 2.09 -11.37 -10.36
CA GLY A 89 0.67 -11.33 -9.99
C GLY A 89 0.40 -11.37 -8.47
N ILE A 90 1.43 -11.34 -7.63
CA ILE A 90 1.30 -11.42 -6.16
C ILE A 90 0.48 -10.26 -5.62
N MET A 91 0.81 -9.02 -6.01
CA MET A 91 0.09 -7.85 -5.52
C MET A 91 -1.33 -7.78 -6.06
N THR A 92 -1.56 -8.14 -7.31
CA THR A 92 -2.92 -8.22 -7.90
C THR A 92 -3.80 -9.17 -7.09
N SER A 93 -3.30 -10.35 -6.75
CA SER A 93 -4.03 -11.32 -5.90
C SER A 93 -4.26 -10.79 -4.49
N ALA A 94 -3.28 -10.11 -3.90
CA ALA A 94 -3.41 -9.53 -2.56
C ALA A 94 -4.46 -8.42 -2.51
N VAL A 95 -4.46 -7.51 -3.49
CA VAL A 95 -5.48 -6.45 -3.60
C VAL A 95 -6.86 -7.05 -3.79
N GLN A 96 -7.00 -8.08 -4.64
CA GLN A 96 -8.27 -8.76 -4.85
C GLN A 96 -8.81 -9.38 -3.55
N ALA A 97 -7.94 -9.96 -2.73
CA ALA A 97 -8.32 -10.49 -1.42
C ALA A 97 -8.80 -9.40 -0.45
N LEU A 98 -8.11 -8.25 -0.42
CA LEU A 98 -8.55 -7.10 0.38
C LEU A 98 -9.86 -6.49 -0.11
N CYS A 99 -10.10 -6.47 -1.41
CA CYS A 99 -11.39 -6.01 -1.96
C CYS A 99 -12.53 -6.87 -1.45
N ARG A 100 -12.37 -8.19 -1.44
CA ARG A 100 -13.38 -9.10 -0.87
C ARG A 100 -13.60 -8.85 0.60
N LEU A 101 -12.53 -8.73 1.38
CA LEU A 101 -12.62 -8.42 2.81
C LEU A 101 -13.39 -7.12 3.06
N ALA A 102 -13.06 -6.06 2.32
CA ALA A 102 -13.72 -4.76 2.46
C ALA A 102 -15.22 -4.82 2.13
N PHE A 103 -15.59 -5.48 1.04
CA PHE A 103 -16.99 -5.56 0.60
C PHE A 103 -17.81 -6.55 1.42
N GLU A 104 -17.27 -7.72 1.73
CA GLU A 104 -18.05 -8.82 2.32
C GLU A 104 -18.07 -8.76 3.85
N GLU A 105 -16.98 -8.32 4.50
CA GLU A 105 -16.85 -8.37 5.95
C GLU A 105 -16.84 -6.99 6.61
N MET A 106 -16.31 -5.96 5.94
CA MET A 106 -16.21 -4.61 6.51
C MET A 106 -17.37 -3.68 6.14
N GLY A 107 -18.29 -4.13 5.30
CA GLY A 107 -19.46 -3.35 4.90
C GLY A 107 -19.15 -2.12 4.04
N MET A 108 -18.00 -2.10 3.39
CA MET A 108 -17.63 -1.02 2.48
C MET A 108 -18.40 -1.12 1.16
N GLU A 109 -18.62 0.02 0.52
CA GLU A 109 -19.27 0.11 -0.79
C GLU A 109 -18.35 0.61 -1.88
N ARG A 110 -17.25 1.28 -1.47
CA ARG A 110 -16.26 1.83 -2.38
C ARG A 110 -14.85 1.55 -1.89
N ILE A 111 -13.96 1.26 -2.82
CA ILE A 111 -12.53 1.07 -2.57
C ILE A 111 -11.76 2.02 -3.48
N GLU A 112 -10.86 2.80 -2.90
CA GLU A 112 -9.96 3.68 -3.63
C GLU A 112 -8.53 3.15 -3.59
N ILE A 113 -7.78 3.37 -4.67
CA ILE A 113 -6.35 3.17 -4.76
C ILE A 113 -5.73 4.42 -5.37
N ARG A 114 -4.74 5.01 -4.70
CA ARG A 114 -4.01 6.19 -5.18
C ARG A 114 -2.64 5.77 -5.67
N CYS A 115 -2.30 6.17 -6.89
CA CYS A 115 -1.00 5.89 -7.49
C CYS A 115 -0.43 7.16 -8.11
N ALA A 116 0.86 7.44 -7.87
CA ALA A 116 1.55 8.49 -8.60
C ALA A 116 1.48 8.21 -10.11
N LEU A 117 1.26 9.26 -10.91
CA LEU A 117 1.10 9.11 -12.36
C LEU A 117 2.26 8.35 -13.01
N GLY A 118 3.48 8.62 -12.58
CA GLY A 118 4.69 7.99 -13.11
C GLY A 118 4.97 6.58 -12.59
N ASN A 119 4.24 6.12 -11.59
CA ASN A 119 4.40 4.77 -11.04
C ASN A 119 3.56 3.76 -11.84
N TYR A 120 4.03 3.42 -13.02
CA TYR A 120 3.28 2.58 -13.99
C TYR A 120 2.92 1.20 -13.44
N ARG A 121 3.80 0.57 -12.68
CA ARG A 121 3.54 -0.75 -12.09
C ARG A 121 2.39 -0.71 -11.10
N SER A 122 2.37 0.30 -10.23
CA SER A 122 1.29 0.49 -9.26
C SER A 122 -0.05 0.77 -9.93
N ASN A 123 -0.06 1.59 -10.99
CA ASN A 123 -1.27 1.91 -11.75
C ASN A 123 -1.88 0.69 -12.47
N ARG A 124 -1.06 -0.26 -12.90
CA ARG A 124 -1.55 -1.46 -13.60
C ARG A 124 -2.43 -2.36 -12.73
N ILE A 125 -2.22 -2.36 -11.43
CA ILE A 125 -2.94 -3.26 -10.52
C ILE A 125 -4.43 -2.90 -10.44
N PRO A 126 -4.85 -1.67 -10.12
CA PRO A 126 -6.27 -1.31 -10.15
C PRO A 126 -6.88 -1.44 -11.55
N GLN A 127 -6.12 -1.12 -12.61
CA GLN A 127 -6.58 -1.28 -13.98
C GLN A 127 -6.94 -2.74 -14.31
N ARG A 128 -6.09 -3.70 -13.93
CA ARG A 128 -6.34 -5.14 -14.15
C ARG A 128 -7.54 -5.65 -13.36
N LEU A 129 -7.82 -5.07 -12.20
CA LEU A 129 -8.91 -5.48 -11.32
C LEU A 129 -10.24 -4.78 -11.63
N GLY A 130 -10.29 -3.99 -12.70
CA GLY A 130 -11.52 -3.35 -13.14
C GLY A 130 -11.89 -2.07 -12.38
N PHE A 131 -10.94 -1.46 -11.67
CA PHE A 131 -11.12 -0.13 -11.11
C PHE A 131 -11.22 0.90 -12.23
N ALA A 132 -12.13 1.86 -12.08
CA ALA A 132 -12.21 3.01 -12.96
C ALA A 132 -11.31 4.14 -12.46
N LEU A 133 -10.70 4.88 -13.38
CA LEU A 133 -10.04 6.14 -13.02
C LEU A 133 -11.13 7.17 -12.69
N ASP A 134 -11.19 7.57 -11.42
CA ASP A 134 -12.21 8.50 -10.92
C ASP A 134 -11.76 9.96 -11.06
N ARG A 135 -10.56 10.25 -10.62
CA ARG A 135 -9.99 11.61 -10.66
C ARG A 135 -8.48 11.61 -10.57
N VAL A 136 -7.89 12.77 -10.82
CA VAL A 136 -6.48 13.06 -10.54
C VAL A 136 -6.41 14.08 -9.40
N GLU A 137 -5.69 13.74 -8.35
CA GLU A 137 -5.36 14.67 -7.28
C GLU A 137 -4.05 15.39 -7.64
N VAL A 138 -4.16 16.66 -8.04
CA VAL A 138 -3.00 17.48 -8.42
C VAL A 138 -2.16 17.74 -7.16
N ARG A 139 -0.84 17.49 -7.26
CA ARG A 139 0.08 17.61 -6.13
C ARG A 139 -0.36 16.81 -4.89
N GLY A 140 -0.92 15.63 -5.13
CA GLY A 140 -1.56 14.81 -4.11
C GLY A 140 -0.61 14.19 -3.11
N GLU A 141 0.68 14.08 -3.45
CA GLU A 141 1.70 13.55 -2.54
C GLU A 141 3.03 14.29 -2.69
N ARG A 142 3.69 14.53 -1.56
CA ARG A 142 5.04 15.05 -1.52
C ARG A 142 6.02 13.90 -1.36
N LEU A 143 6.96 13.77 -2.28
CA LEU A 143 8.02 12.77 -2.24
C LEU A 143 9.17 13.21 -1.31
N ALA A 144 10.08 12.28 -1.01
CA ALA A 144 11.20 12.50 -0.10
C ALA A 144 12.17 13.60 -0.57
N ASP A 145 12.30 13.82 -1.87
CA ASP A 145 13.09 14.90 -2.47
C ASP A 145 12.43 16.29 -2.38
N GLY A 146 11.21 16.35 -1.84
CA GLY A 146 10.41 17.57 -1.71
C GLY A 146 9.54 17.89 -2.91
N GLU A 147 9.63 17.13 -3.99
CA GLU A 147 8.77 17.29 -5.16
C GLU A 147 7.36 16.79 -4.89
N PHE A 148 6.37 17.49 -5.45
CA PHE A 148 4.99 17.04 -5.43
C PHE A 148 4.65 16.28 -6.71
N VAL A 149 3.90 15.19 -6.57
CA VAL A 149 3.40 14.41 -7.69
C VAL A 149 1.89 14.36 -7.70
N ASP A 150 1.33 14.28 -8.90
CA ASP A 150 -0.09 14.05 -9.09
C ASP A 150 -0.41 12.57 -8.85
N LEU A 151 -1.58 12.30 -8.30
CA LEU A 151 -2.07 10.96 -8.04
C LEU A 151 -3.27 10.63 -8.91
N ASN A 152 -3.22 9.50 -9.60
CA ASN A 152 -4.43 8.86 -10.12
C ASN A 152 -5.19 8.23 -8.96
N VAL A 153 -6.46 8.53 -8.85
CA VAL A 153 -7.36 7.90 -7.88
C VAL A 153 -8.29 6.96 -8.64
N TYR A 154 -8.10 5.68 -8.39
CA TYR A 154 -8.92 4.61 -8.95
C TYR A 154 -10.02 4.23 -7.96
N LEU A 155 -11.21 3.95 -8.47
CA LEU A 155 -12.38 3.61 -7.69
C LEU A 155 -12.98 2.28 -8.16
N LEU A 156 -13.27 1.40 -7.21
CA LEU A 156 -14.07 0.21 -7.41
C LEU A 156 -15.32 0.31 -6.53
N GLU A 157 -16.48 0.22 -7.13
CA GLU A 157 -17.77 0.14 -6.43
C GLU A 157 -18.22 -1.31 -6.31
N ARG A 158 -18.93 -1.61 -5.22
CA ARG A 158 -19.50 -2.95 -4.96
C ARG A 158 -20.55 -3.35 -5.97
#